data_5f839ec6cc6bf5334d15f601da074d0d
#
_entry.id   5f839ec6cc6bf5334d15f601da074d0d
#
_cell.length_a   1.000
_cell.length_b   1.000
_cell.length_c   1.000
_cell.angle_alpha   90.00
_cell.angle_beta   90.00
_cell.angle_gamma   90.00
#
_symmetry.space_group_name_H-M   'P 1'
#
loop_
_entity.id
_entity.type
_entity.pdbx_description
1 polymer ?
#
loop_
_entity_poly.entity_id
_entity_poly.type
_entity_poly.pdbx_seq_one_letter_code
_entity_poly.pdbx_strand_id
1 'polypeptide(L)'
;MSGHSFVVKEASNNLSLDDLSFRLRDIELLKRNGNLQIEQQLTFSHVLIIVVNGHGQLTLGTTEYRIQQNHVYACIPGETYGGEIQALDETEIYLLKFEVFRSTDQRYECMVNEKDGRLFSLQGEIQVFPFDQLTSLCKSIFQYWDSDDELERFRSQFTFQKLLYIILKSRSFLHNGSCAALELAKDYMDHYYYENLSIEQLAAIAKISPKYFVDLFKKTYGISAIDYLTELRINKAKQLMAQSHAKLKDIAHQIGYNDEFYFSRKFKKQVGVTPTHYMKRRRRKIAAYRSPITGQLLALKIIPYAAPLHPKWTAYYYKEYRTDISVHLNAYRNGQKWELNIEKLLQAKPEVVISTDDLDEMEKEKLSRVAPIYYIPWQEKNWREQLLLTAEFLGETQEAEDWLKNYDRKVKHAREWVKNKVKDDTFLILRISKQNLYVHCNRSITDILFHDLQLASAYDCNQLARDERMTIDQLIELDPARLLLLIRQEEETLAYWKTLQYSLPWQELSAVRNNRVYFISSDPWLEYSASAHERIIDEMVSLFSGNRPKRILDTVHGHI
;
A
#
# COMPACT_ATOMS: atom_id res chain seq x y z
N MET A 1 40.17 -48.89 14.91
CA MET A 1 40.52 -47.46 15.07
C MET A 1 39.55 -46.64 14.27
N SER A 2 38.54 -46.15 14.95
CA SER A 2 37.38 -45.49 14.39
C SER A 2 37.63 -44.00 14.33
N GLY A 3 37.68 -43.43 13.12
CA GLY A 3 37.72 -42.00 12.88
C GLY A 3 36.33 -41.39 12.92
N HIS A 4 36.01 -40.59 13.93
CA HIS A 4 34.82 -39.76 13.96
C HIS A 4 35.06 -38.52 13.09
N SER A 5 34.35 -38.45 11.97
CA SER A 5 34.21 -37.20 11.22
C SER A 5 33.15 -36.34 11.88
N PHE A 6 33.57 -35.22 12.45
CA PHE A 6 32.67 -34.14 12.90
C PHE A 6 32.07 -33.47 11.65
N VAL A 7 30.80 -33.71 11.39
CA VAL A 7 30.01 -32.91 10.48
C VAL A 7 29.62 -31.63 11.24
N VAL A 8 30.29 -30.54 10.92
CA VAL A 8 29.88 -29.20 11.36
C VAL A 8 28.60 -28.88 10.59
N LYS A 9 27.43 -28.93 11.26
CA LYS A 9 26.21 -28.33 10.76
C LYS A 9 26.42 -26.81 10.70
N GLU A 10 26.52 -26.27 9.52
CA GLU A 10 26.37 -24.83 9.29
C GLU A 10 24.97 -24.41 9.74
N ALA A 11 24.88 -23.71 10.84
CA ALA A 11 23.70 -23.00 11.27
C ALA A 11 23.50 -21.82 10.30
N SER A 12 22.57 -21.94 9.36
CA SER A 12 22.07 -20.84 8.54
C SER A 12 21.32 -19.87 9.46
N ASN A 13 22.03 -18.89 10.01
CA ASN A 13 21.43 -17.72 10.64
C ASN A 13 20.76 -16.90 9.54
N ASN A 14 19.44 -17.03 9.38
CA ASN A 14 18.62 -16.10 8.61
C ASN A 14 18.57 -14.76 9.37
N LEU A 15 19.55 -13.88 9.14
CA LEU A 15 19.52 -12.50 9.61
C LEU A 15 18.41 -11.76 8.86
N SER A 16 17.55 -11.08 9.64
CA SER A 16 16.53 -10.18 9.07
C SER A 16 17.20 -8.90 8.58
N LEU A 17 16.69 -8.33 7.47
CA LEU A 17 17.08 -6.97 7.04
C LEU A 17 16.78 -5.91 8.12
N ASP A 18 15.83 -6.20 9.03
CA ASP A 18 15.47 -5.33 10.15
C ASP A 18 16.59 -5.19 11.19
N ASP A 19 17.54 -6.15 11.22
CA ASP A 19 18.70 -6.13 12.11
C ASP A 19 19.89 -5.36 11.51
N LEU A 20 19.76 -4.88 10.27
CA LEU A 20 20.84 -4.21 9.54
C LEU A 20 20.53 -2.73 9.33
N SER A 21 21.56 -1.91 9.42
CA SER A 21 21.53 -0.52 9.00
C SER A 21 22.63 -0.24 7.97
N PHE A 22 22.33 0.67 7.04
CA PHE A 22 23.17 0.96 5.88
C PHE A 22 23.53 2.43 5.88
N ARG A 23 24.83 2.74 5.72
CA ARG A 23 25.32 4.12 5.69
C ARG A 23 26.15 4.38 4.45
N LEU A 24 25.68 5.27 3.58
CA LEU A 24 26.47 5.76 2.46
C LEU A 24 27.70 6.51 3.01
N ARG A 25 28.87 6.20 2.45
CA ARG A 25 30.15 6.82 2.82
C ARG A 25 30.67 7.76 1.76
N ASP A 26 30.40 7.43 0.49
CA ASP A 26 30.90 8.20 -0.64
C ASP A 26 30.05 7.94 -1.88
N ILE A 27 29.98 8.92 -2.76
CA ILE A 27 29.44 8.79 -4.11
C ILE A 27 30.31 9.57 -5.08
N GLU A 28 30.82 8.89 -6.08
CA GLU A 28 31.62 9.47 -7.14
C GLU A 28 30.86 9.39 -8.48
N LEU A 29 30.94 10.46 -9.25
CA LEU A 29 30.44 10.47 -10.63
C LEU A 29 31.64 10.54 -11.59
N LEU A 30 31.85 9.46 -12.32
CA LEU A 30 32.88 9.37 -13.34
C LEU A 30 32.27 9.70 -14.71
N LYS A 31 32.71 10.80 -15.29
CA LYS A 31 32.31 11.23 -16.63
C LYS A 31 33.53 11.45 -17.52
N ARG A 32 33.51 10.87 -18.73
CA ARG A 32 34.57 11.04 -19.69
C ARG A 32 34.09 10.82 -21.14
N ASN A 33 34.54 11.65 -22.05
CA ASN A 33 34.35 11.41 -23.47
C ASN A 33 35.29 10.29 -23.94
N GLY A 34 34.72 9.22 -24.51
CA GLY A 34 35.49 8.06 -24.98
C GLY A 34 35.75 7.01 -23.89
N ASN A 35 36.96 6.45 -23.87
CA ASN A 35 37.34 5.36 -22.97
C ASN A 35 37.59 5.85 -21.56
N LEU A 36 36.94 5.19 -20.59
CA LEU A 36 37.16 5.35 -19.16
C LEU A 36 37.78 4.05 -18.62
N GLN A 37 38.93 4.15 -17.99
CA GLN A 37 39.56 3.04 -17.29
C GLN A 37 39.44 3.25 -15.78
N ILE A 38 38.87 2.28 -15.08
CA ILE A 38 38.86 2.19 -13.62
C ILE A 38 39.99 1.23 -13.24
N GLU A 39 41.02 1.75 -12.61
CA GLU A 39 42.11 0.90 -12.12
C GLU A 39 41.60 -0.12 -11.11
N GLN A 40 42.21 -1.33 -11.14
CA GLN A 40 41.87 -2.38 -10.23
C GLN A 40 42.25 -1.98 -8.79
N GLN A 41 41.28 -1.84 -7.92
CA GLN A 41 41.44 -1.38 -6.54
C GLN A 41 40.72 -2.25 -5.53
N LEU A 42 41.36 -2.47 -4.36
CA LEU A 42 40.77 -3.18 -3.24
C LEU A 42 39.79 -2.28 -2.50
N THR A 43 38.61 -2.81 -2.14
CA THR A 43 37.66 -2.08 -1.31
C THR A 43 37.54 -2.65 0.10
N PHE A 44 37.35 -1.76 1.08
CA PHE A 44 37.06 -2.09 2.48
C PHE A 44 35.59 -1.79 2.86
N SER A 45 34.81 -1.33 1.90
CA SER A 45 33.36 -1.08 2.02
C SER A 45 32.63 -1.78 0.88
N HIS A 46 31.31 -1.90 0.96
CA HIS A 46 30.50 -2.33 -0.17
C HIS A 46 30.54 -1.24 -1.25
N VAL A 47 30.63 -1.66 -2.51
CA VAL A 47 30.64 -0.75 -3.66
C VAL A 47 29.54 -1.13 -4.62
N LEU A 48 28.72 -0.14 -5.04
CA LEU A 48 27.77 -0.27 -6.14
C LEU A 48 28.29 0.51 -7.34
N ILE A 49 28.42 -0.16 -8.48
CA ILE A 49 28.83 0.43 -9.76
C ILE A 49 27.58 0.48 -10.64
N ILE A 50 27.13 1.67 -10.98
CA ILE A 50 25.91 1.92 -11.77
C ILE A 50 26.32 2.60 -13.06
N VAL A 51 26.32 1.84 -14.16
CA VAL A 51 26.67 2.34 -15.48
C VAL A 51 25.42 2.91 -16.14
N VAL A 52 25.36 4.23 -16.26
CA VAL A 52 24.23 4.93 -16.89
C VAL A 52 24.40 4.94 -18.41
N ASN A 53 25.63 5.22 -18.88
CA ASN A 53 25.98 5.18 -20.28
C ASN A 53 27.39 4.60 -20.48
N GLY A 54 27.50 3.63 -21.37
CA GLY A 54 28.73 2.95 -21.70
C GLY A 54 28.58 1.44 -21.88
N HIS A 55 29.56 0.83 -22.48
CA HIS A 55 29.70 -0.61 -22.67
C HIS A 55 31.14 -1.01 -22.42
N GLY A 56 31.39 -2.25 -22.09
CA GLY A 56 32.75 -2.72 -21.80
C GLY A 56 32.76 -3.89 -20.83
N GLN A 57 33.80 -3.96 -20.01
CA GLN A 57 34.02 -5.06 -19.06
C GLN A 57 34.33 -4.49 -17.66
N LEU A 58 33.77 -5.12 -16.65
CA LEU A 58 34.05 -4.88 -15.24
C LEU A 58 34.60 -6.17 -14.63
N THR A 59 35.63 -6.04 -13.80
CA THR A 59 36.20 -7.14 -13.03
C THR A 59 35.87 -6.92 -11.54
N LEU A 60 35.14 -7.85 -10.92
CA LEU A 60 34.84 -7.86 -9.51
C LEU A 60 35.45 -9.10 -8.88
N GLY A 61 36.39 -8.94 -7.96
CA GLY A 61 37.21 -10.03 -7.44
C GLY A 61 37.96 -10.74 -8.57
N THR A 62 37.59 -12.00 -8.81
CA THR A 62 38.16 -12.84 -9.90
C THR A 62 37.20 -13.01 -11.08
N THR A 63 36.05 -12.38 -11.06
CA THR A 63 35.00 -12.57 -12.08
C THR A 63 34.92 -11.36 -13.00
N GLU A 64 34.92 -11.63 -14.30
CA GLU A 64 34.71 -10.63 -15.33
C GLU A 64 33.26 -10.57 -15.77
N TYR A 65 32.70 -9.36 -15.83
CA TYR A 65 31.34 -9.08 -16.27
C TYR A 65 31.35 -8.18 -17.51
N ARG A 66 30.60 -8.58 -18.53
CA ARG A 66 30.30 -7.68 -19.64
C ARG A 66 29.18 -6.74 -19.22
N ILE A 67 29.41 -5.42 -19.38
CA ILE A 67 28.42 -4.42 -19.01
C ILE A 67 27.12 -4.60 -19.79
N GLN A 68 26.00 -4.74 -19.10
CA GLN A 68 24.66 -4.87 -19.65
C GLN A 68 23.79 -3.68 -19.24
N GLN A 69 22.84 -3.32 -20.08
CA GLN A 69 21.87 -2.28 -19.75
C GLN A 69 20.99 -2.69 -18.58
N ASN A 70 20.59 -1.74 -17.75
CA ASN A 70 19.73 -1.93 -16.58
C ASN A 70 20.33 -2.87 -15.50
N HIS A 71 21.66 -2.96 -15.43
CA HIS A 71 22.34 -3.74 -14.40
C HIS A 71 23.17 -2.86 -13.48
N VAL A 72 23.21 -3.28 -12.22
CA VAL A 72 24.10 -2.74 -11.17
C VAL A 72 25.10 -3.82 -10.81
N TYR A 73 26.33 -3.43 -10.60
CA TYR A 73 27.42 -4.32 -10.22
C TYR A 73 27.81 -4.04 -8.78
N ALA A 74 27.79 -5.06 -7.93
CA ALA A 74 28.06 -4.93 -6.51
C ALA A 74 29.31 -5.70 -6.10
N CYS A 75 30.23 -5.03 -5.40
CA CYS A 75 31.45 -5.58 -4.83
C CYS A 75 31.37 -5.53 -3.29
N ILE A 76 31.79 -6.62 -2.62
CA ILE A 76 31.81 -6.71 -1.15
C ILE A 76 33.16 -6.28 -0.58
N PRO A 77 33.23 -5.91 0.72
CA PRO A 77 34.51 -5.63 1.39
C PRO A 77 35.51 -6.77 1.26
N GLY A 78 36.77 -6.45 1.03
CA GLY A 78 37.86 -7.42 0.86
C GLY A 78 38.07 -7.92 -0.57
N GLU A 79 37.22 -7.49 -1.51
CA GLU A 79 37.39 -7.80 -2.95
C GLU A 79 37.94 -6.60 -3.72
N THR A 80 38.37 -6.86 -4.95
CA THR A 80 38.83 -5.81 -5.86
C THR A 80 37.78 -5.51 -6.92
N TYR A 81 37.75 -4.26 -7.43
CA TYR A 81 36.93 -3.87 -8.56
C TYR A 81 37.72 -2.97 -9.53
N GLY A 82 37.44 -3.09 -10.80
CA GLY A 82 38.02 -2.27 -11.86
C GLY A 82 37.41 -2.60 -13.21
N GLY A 83 37.85 -1.95 -14.29
CA GLY A 83 37.32 -2.24 -15.60
C GLY A 83 37.61 -1.20 -16.65
N GLU A 84 37.21 -1.53 -17.88
CA GLU A 84 37.35 -0.66 -19.04
C GLU A 84 35.98 -0.44 -19.69
N ILE A 85 35.56 0.83 -19.78
CA ILE A 85 34.26 1.23 -20.24
C ILE A 85 34.39 2.26 -21.36
N GLN A 86 33.62 2.07 -22.42
CA GLN A 86 33.63 2.88 -23.61
C GLN A 86 32.24 3.38 -23.95
N ALA A 87 32.10 4.58 -24.47
CA ALA A 87 30.87 5.11 -25.02
C ALA A 87 31.15 5.88 -26.33
N LEU A 88 30.16 5.94 -27.22
CA LEU A 88 30.25 6.74 -28.44
C LEU A 88 30.32 8.24 -28.13
N ASP A 89 29.57 8.64 -27.12
CA ASP A 89 29.52 10.02 -26.62
C ASP A 89 30.25 10.12 -25.27
N GLU A 90 29.52 10.39 -24.16
CA GLU A 90 30.05 10.52 -22.82
C GLU A 90 29.76 9.25 -22.01
N THR A 91 30.78 8.64 -21.40
CA THR A 91 30.60 7.59 -20.38
C THR A 91 30.12 8.23 -19.08
N GLU A 92 29.07 7.67 -18.45
CA GLU A 92 28.54 8.16 -17.17
C GLU A 92 28.36 6.97 -16.20
N ILE A 93 29.07 7.01 -15.06
CA ILE A 93 29.09 5.94 -14.05
C ILE A 93 29.02 6.55 -12.66
N TYR A 94 28.13 6.01 -11.81
CA TYR A 94 28.12 6.29 -10.39
C TYR A 94 28.78 5.16 -9.62
N LEU A 95 29.72 5.51 -8.72
CA LEU A 95 30.31 4.63 -7.72
C LEU A 95 29.81 5.03 -6.34
N LEU A 96 29.06 4.15 -5.68
CA LEU A 96 28.56 4.39 -4.33
C LEU A 96 29.28 3.45 -3.35
N LYS A 97 29.94 4.01 -2.34
CA LYS A 97 30.60 3.25 -1.26
C LYS A 97 29.76 3.34 -0.01
N PHE A 98 29.43 2.20 0.60
CA PHE A 98 28.61 2.17 1.81
C PHE A 98 29.05 1.08 2.78
N GLU A 99 28.68 1.27 4.03
CA GLU A 99 28.93 0.33 5.13
C GLU A 99 27.63 -0.26 5.66
N VAL A 100 27.72 -1.48 6.16
CA VAL A 100 26.64 -2.23 6.77
C VAL A 100 26.94 -2.40 8.25
N PHE A 101 25.96 -2.11 9.10
CA PHE A 101 26.06 -2.25 10.53
C PHE A 101 24.97 -3.21 11.02
N ARG A 102 25.31 -4.02 12.00
CA ARG A 102 24.37 -4.91 12.68
C ARG A 102 23.98 -4.33 14.03
N SER A 103 22.67 -4.34 14.33
CA SER A 103 22.18 -4.11 15.69
C SER A 103 22.44 -5.38 16.52
N THR A 104 23.20 -5.26 17.61
CA THR A 104 23.39 -6.34 18.58
C THR A 104 22.39 -6.16 19.73
N ASP A 105 21.50 -7.14 19.87
CA ASP A 105 20.53 -7.21 20.96
C ASP A 105 21.27 -7.40 22.28
N GLN A 106 21.48 -6.35 23.07
CA GLN A 106 21.48 -6.32 24.53
C GLN A 106 21.78 -4.92 25.05
N ARG A 107 20.74 -4.19 25.50
CA ARG A 107 20.72 -3.05 26.43
C ARG A 107 21.61 -1.81 26.19
N TYR A 108 22.57 -1.86 25.27
CA TYR A 108 23.32 -0.72 24.72
C TYR A 108 23.54 -1.00 23.24
N GLU A 109 23.02 -0.15 22.38
CA GLU A 109 23.17 -0.22 20.91
C GLU A 109 24.66 -0.05 20.53
N CYS A 110 25.42 -1.13 20.49
CA CYS A 110 26.69 -1.15 19.79
C CYS A 110 26.42 -1.59 18.33
N MET A 111 26.46 -0.64 17.40
CA MET A 111 26.53 -0.96 15.97
C MET A 111 27.93 -1.49 15.66
N VAL A 112 28.02 -2.75 15.27
CA VAL A 112 29.29 -3.35 14.82
C VAL A 112 29.33 -3.24 13.29
N ASN A 113 30.38 -2.57 12.79
CA ASN A 113 30.66 -2.49 11.35
C ASN A 113 31.09 -3.87 10.85
N GLU A 114 30.40 -4.39 9.84
CA GLU A 114 30.74 -5.66 9.23
C GLU A 114 31.82 -5.48 8.17
N LYS A 115 33.02 -5.96 8.47
CA LYS A 115 34.17 -5.90 7.55
C LYS A 115 34.30 -7.12 6.62
N ASP A 116 33.51 -8.17 6.83
CA ASP A 116 33.72 -9.48 6.19
C ASP A 116 32.73 -9.79 5.03
N GLY A 117 31.74 -8.92 4.76
CA GLY A 117 30.73 -9.15 3.71
C GLY A 117 29.82 -10.36 3.92
N ARG A 118 29.91 -11.06 5.08
CA ARG A 118 29.19 -12.33 5.34
C ARG A 118 27.73 -12.14 5.74
N LEU A 119 27.39 -11.01 6.36
CA LEU A 119 26.02 -10.74 6.82
C LEU A 119 25.15 -10.11 5.73
N PHE A 120 25.74 -9.36 4.80
CA PHE A 120 25.04 -8.73 3.70
C PHE A 120 25.70 -9.07 2.37
N SER A 121 25.24 -10.15 1.76
CA SER A 121 25.81 -10.71 0.53
C SER A 121 25.24 -10.07 -0.74
N LEU A 122 25.36 -8.75 -0.91
CA LEU A 122 25.04 -8.08 -2.15
C LEU A 122 26.29 -8.06 -3.04
N GLN A 123 26.40 -9.00 -3.99
CA GLN A 123 27.59 -9.23 -4.81
C GLN A 123 27.24 -9.59 -6.24
N GLY A 124 28.09 -9.19 -7.19
CA GLY A 124 28.01 -9.54 -8.60
C GLY A 124 27.06 -8.66 -9.40
N GLU A 125 26.54 -9.19 -10.49
CA GLU A 125 25.65 -8.51 -11.42
C GLU A 125 24.20 -8.62 -10.95
N ILE A 126 23.50 -7.49 -10.90
CA ILE A 126 22.11 -7.39 -10.43
C ILE A 126 21.31 -6.59 -11.47
N GLN A 127 20.32 -7.23 -12.04
CA GLN A 127 19.38 -6.52 -12.91
C GLN A 127 18.39 -5.72 -12.06
N VAL A 128 18.19 -4.45 -12.40
CA VAL A 128 17.35 -3.52 -11.63
C VAL A 128 16.27 -2.90 -12.52
N PHE A 129 15.04 -2.85 -11.99
CA PHE A 129 13.90 -2.19 -12.62
C PHE A 129 13.10 -1.39 -11.57
N PRO A 130 12.63 -0.18 -11.93
CA PRO A 130 12.97 0.60 -13.15
C PRO A 130 14.34 1.28 -13.03
N PHE A 131 15.19 1.16 -14.05
CA PHE A 131 16.56 1.67 -14.01
C PHE A 131 16.62 3.21 -14.05
N ASP A 132 15.69 3.86 -14.74
CA ASP A 132 15.60 5.34 -14.80
C ASP A 132 15.32 5.95 -13.42
N GLN A 133 14.51 5.27 -12.60
CA GLN A 133 14.29 5.68 -11.21
C GLN A 133 15.58 5.58 -10.39
N LEU A 134 16.35 4.50 -10.59
CA LEU A 134 17.63 4.31 -9.93
C LEU A 134 18.63 5.41 -10.31
N THR A 135 18.76 5.73 -11.61
CA THR A 135 19.66 6.79 -12.08
C THR A 135 19.24 8.17 -11.61
N SER A 136 17.94 8.44 -11.52
CA SER A 136 17.42 9.68 -10.94
C SER A 136 17.77 9.82 -9.45
N LEU A 137 17.74 8.71 -8.69
CA LEU A 137 18.17 8.71 -7.29
C LEU A 137 19.68 8.94 -7.18
N CYS A 138 20.50 8.33 -8.03
CA CYS A 138 21.95 8.61 -8.08
C CYS A 138 22.26 10.09 -8.31
N LYS A 139 21.58 10.72 -9.28
CA LYS A 139 21.71 12.15 -9.56
C LYS A 139 21.34 12.99 -8.33
N SER A 140 20.23 12.66 -7.67
CA SER A 140 19.80 13.38 -6.47
C SER A 140 20.78 13.19 -5.29
N ILE A 141 21.30 11.97 -5.07
CA ILE A 141 22.29 11.72 -4.03
C ILE A 141 23.56 12.53 -4.31
N PHE A 142 24.10 12.45 -5.54
CA PHE A 142 25.33 13.14 -5.92
C PHE A 142 25.21 14.66 -5.79
N GLN A 143 24.05 15.23 -6.18
CA GLN A 143 23.81 16.67 -6.11
C GLN A 143 23.89 17.24 -4.69
N TYR A 144 23.46 16.46 -3.69
CA TYR A 144 23.32 16.94 -2.32
C TYR A 144 24.32 16.30 -1.33
N TRP A 145 25.18 15.39 -1.81
CA TRP A 145 26.13 14.67 -0.95
C TRP A 145 27.12 15.58 -0.25
N ASP A 146 27.76 16.48 -0.99
CA ASP A 146 28.77 17.43 -0.51
C ASP A 146 28.18 18.78 -0.09
N SER A 147 26.87 18.85 0.17
CA SER A 147 26.21 20.08 0.63
C SER A 147 26.69 20.47 2.03
N ASP A 148 26.92 21.75 2.26
CA ASP A 148 27.18 22.30 3.60
C ASP A 148 25.95 22.19 4.52
N ASP A 149 24.74 22.08 3.94
CA ASP A 149 23.50 21.91 4.68
C ASP A 149 23.37 20.47 5.21
N GLU A 150 23.27 20.34 6.53
CA GLU A 150 23.13 19.07 7.23
C GLU A 150 21.84 18.32 6.82
N LEU A 151 20.74 19.04 6.55
CA LEU A 151 19.49 18.44 6.13
C LEU A 151 19.59 17.84 4.71
N GLU A 152 20.32 18.51 3.80
CA GLU A 152 20.53 17.97 2.47
C GLU A 152 21.46 16.75 2.48
N ARG A 153 22.47 16.72 3.33
CA ARG A 153 23.29 15.49 3.55
C ARG A 153 22.45 14.36 4.15
N PHE A 154 21.57 14.65 5.09
CA PHE A 154 20.63 13.68 5.63
C PHE A 154 19.66 13.16 4.56
N ARG A 155 19.16 14.05 3.69
CA ARG A 155 18.34 13.70 2.53
C ARG A 155 19.08 12.74 1.58
N SER A 156 20.37 12.93 1.36
CA SER A 156 21.18 12.01 0.53
C SER A 156 21.26 10.62 1.16
N GLN A 157 21.42 10.50 2.48
CA GLN A 157 21.37 9.21 3.19
C GLN A 157 20.01 8.53 3.04
N PHE A 158 18.91 9.26 3.20
CA PHE A 158 17.56 8.74 3.01
C PHE A 158 17.31 8.29 1.56
N THR A 159 17.80 9.06 0.60
CA THR A 159 17.68 8.74 -0.84
C THR A 159 18.49 7.49 -1.17
N PHE A 160 19.64 7.29 -0.56
CA PHE A 160 20.44 6.07 -0.67
C PHE A 160 19.69 4.84 -0.13
N GLN A 161 19.00 4.94 1.02
CA GLN A 161 18.17 3.83 1.52
C GLN A 161 17.09 3.43 0.50
N LYS A 162 16.46 4.42 -0.14
CA LYS A 162 15.49 4.17 -1.20
C LYS A 162 16.10 3.49 -2.43
N LEU A 163 17.31 3.90 -2.83
CA LEU A 163 18.07 3.27 -3.92
C LEU A 163 18.38 1.81 -3.59
N LEU A 164 18.90 1.55 -2.40
CA LEU A 164 19.23 0.20 -1.95
C LEU A 164 17.99 -0.69 -1.88
N TYR A 165 16.85 -0.15 -1.42
CA TYR A 165 15.57 -0.87 -1.42
C TYR A 165 15.17 -1.33 -2.84
N ILE A 166 15.33 -0.49 -3.86
CA ILE A 166 15.02 -0.86 -5.25
C ILE A 166 15.93 -2.01 -5.73
N ILE A 167 17.22 -1.96 -5.42
CA ILE A 167 18.17 -3.02 -5.78
C ILE A 167 17.83 -4.34 -5.09
N LEU A 168 17.56 -4.31 -3.78
CA LEU A 168 17.21 -5.49 -3.00
C LEU A 168 15.87 -6.09 -3.42
N LYS A 169 14.88 -5.23 -3.69
CA LYS A 169 13.59 -5.64 -4.24
C LYS A 169 13.79 -6.37 -5.57
N SER A 170 14.57 -5.81 -6.48
CA SER A 170 14.87 -6.42 -7.79
C SER A 170 15.56 -7.79 -7.65
N ARG A 171 16.50 -7.92 -6.70
CA ARG A 171 17.18 -9.20 -6.42
C ARG A 171 16.24 -10.25 -5.84
N SER A 172 15.39 -9.87 -4.88
CA SER A 172 14.40 -10.77 -4.25
C SER A 172 13.42 -11.35 -5.29
N PHE A 173 13.05 -10.55 -6.29
CA PHE A 173 12.19 -10.99 -7.37
C PHE A 173 12.81 -12.07 -8.27
N LEU A 174 14.12 -12.04 -8.47
CA LEU A 174 14.84 -13.04 -9.27
C LEU A 174 14.92 -14.42 -8.61
N HIS A 175 14.80 -14.48 -7.27
CA HIS A 175 14.87 -15.75 -6.52
C HIS A 175 13.50 -16.43 -6.30
N ASN A 176 12.38 -15.72 -6.40
CA ASN A 176 11.06 -16.22 -6.02
C ASN A 176 10.18 -16.78 -7.17
N GLY A 177 10.73 -17.04 -8.35
CA GLY A 177 10.03 -17.73 -9.44
C GLY A 177 9.01 -16.88 -10.22
N SER A 178 8.18 -17.52 -11.03
CA SER A 178 7.32 -16.93 -12.06
C SER A 178 6.30 -15.88 -11.55
N CYS A 179 5.81 -15.97 -10.32
CA CYS A 179 4.87 -14.99 -9.74
C CYS A 179 5.54 -13.66 -9.45
N ALA A 180 6.77 -13.67 -8.96
CA ALA A 180 7.54 -12.47 -8.69
C ALA A 180 7.93 -11.73 -9.98
N ALA A 181 8.20 -12.46 -11.04
CA ALA A 181 8.44 -11.91 -12.37
C ALA A 181 7.22 -11.16 -12.92
N LEU A 182 6.00 -11.66 -12.67
CA LEU A 182 4.76 -10.96 -13.04
C LEU A 182 4.55 -9.67 -12.25
N GLU A 183 4.88 -9.67 -10.95
CA GLU A 183 4.79 -8.44 -10.13
C GLU A 183 5.72 -7.34 -10.64
N LEU A 184 6.93 -7.68 -11.13
CA LEU A 184 7.82 -6.71 -11.78
C LEU A 184 7.17 -6.07 -13.01
N ALA A 185 6.58 -6.88 -13.89
CA ALA A 185 5.93 -6.37 -15.09
C ALA A 185 4.69 -5.54 -14.74
N LYS A 186 3.96 -5.92 -13.69
CA LYS A 186 2.80 -5.19 -13.19
C LYS A 186 3.23 -3.86 -12.57
N ASP A 187 4.22 -3.85 -11.68
CA ASP A 187 4.81 -2.62 -11.12
C ASP A 187 5.29 -1.67 -12.24
N TYR A 188 5.90 -2.22 -13.30
CA TYR A 188 6.32 -1.43 -14.45
C TYR A 188 5.12 -0.80 -15.17
N MET A 189 4.06 -1.55 -15.42
CA MET A 189 2.82 -1.01 -16.01
C MET A 189 2.22 0.09 -15.13
N ASP A 190 2.19 -0.09 -13.80
CA ASP A 190 1.63 0.88 -12.85
C ASP A 190 2.39 2.21 -12.86
N HIS A 191 3.70 2.21 -13.12
CA HIS A 191 4.53 3.41 -13.17
C HIS A 191 4.60 4.04 -14.57
N TYR A 192 4.63 3.22 -15.63
CA TYR A 192 4.87 3.64 -17.02
C TYR A 192 3.65 3.42 -17.93
N TYR A 193 2.43 3.42 -17.36
CA TYR A 193 1.19 3.20 -18.10
C TYR A 193 1.00 4.15 -19.29
N TYR A 194 1.60 5.33 -19.26
CA TYR A 194 1.53 6.35 -20.32
C TYR A 194 2.44 6.04 -21.52
N GLU A 195 3.36 5.11 -21.41
CA GLU A 195 4.24 4.70 -22.49
C GLU A 195 3.60 3.64 -23.40
N ASN A 196 4.15 3.47 -24.62
CA ASN A 196 3.68 2.45 -25.54
C ASN A 196 4.26 1.07 -25.15
N LEU A 197 3.59 0.39 -24.22
CA LEU A 197 4.03 -0.91 -23.70
C LEU A 197 3.54 -2.06 -24.56
N SER A 198 4.47 -2.92 -25.03
CA SER A 198 4.17 -4.14 -25.75
C SER A 198 4.25 -5.39 -24.84
N ILE A 199 3.62 -6.48 -25.26
CA ILE A 199 3.72 -7.77 -24.56
C ILE A 199 5.15 -8.28 -24.52
N GLU A 200 5.92 -8.06 -25.59
CA GLU A 200 7.33 -8.44 -25.70
C GLU A 200 8.18 -7.71 -24.65
N GLN A 201 7.96 -6.40 -24.48
CA GLN A 201 8.66 -5.60 -23.46
C GLN A 201 8.29 -6.08 -22.06
N LEU A 202 7.01 -6.28 -21.76
CA LEU A 202 6.55 -6.76 -20.45
C LEU A 202 7.06 -8.16 -20.14
N ALA A 203 7.11 -9.05 -21.14
CA ALA A 203 7.66 -10.39 -21.00
C ALA A 203 9.19 -10.36 -20.78
N ALA A 204 9.91 -9.44 -21.45
CA ALA A 204 11.34 -9.24 -21.23
C ALA A 204 11.64 -8.75 -19.81
N ILE A 205 10.82 -7.83 -19.26
CA ILE A 205 10.90 -7.38 -17.86
C ILE A 205 10.69 -8.56 -16.91
N ALA A 206 9.68 -9.40 -17.20
CA ALA A 206 9.40 -10.62 -16.44
C ALA A 206 10.41 -11.76 -16.70
N LYS A 207 11.36 -11.61 -17.62
CA LYS A 207 12.34 -12.65 -18.05
C LYS A 207 11.71 -13.99 -18.43
N ILE A 208 10.55 -13.95 -19.06
CA ILE A 208 9.84 -15.12 -19.57
C ILE A 208 9.41 -14.91 -21.03
N SER A 209 9.07 -15.99 -21.72
CA SER A 209 8.61 -15.84 -23.10
C SER A 209 7.28 -15.09 -23.20
N PRO A 210 7.02 -14.31 -24.26
CA PRO A 210 5.76 -13.55 -24.43
C PRO A 210 4.52 -14.41 -24.31
N LYS A 211 4.52 -15.62 -24.88
CA LYS A 211 3.40 -16.57 -24.79
C LYS A 211 3.14 -16.99 -23.32
N TYR A 212 4.20 -17.39 -22.62
CA TYR A 212 4.09 -17.80 -21.23
C TYR A 212 3.68 -16.64 -20.31
N PHE A 213 4.18 -15.41 -20.58
CA PHE A 213 3.77 -14.22 -19.87
C PHE A 213 2.26 -13.95 -19.95
N VAL A 214 1.69 -14.01 -21.18
CA VAL A 214 0.25 -13.78 -21.40
C VAL A 214 -0.60 -14.79 -20.63
N ASP A 215 -0.25 -16.08 -20.74
CA ASP A 215 -1.00 -17.16 -20.08
C ASP A 215 -0.89 -17.07 -18.56
N LEU A 216 0.31 -16.81 -18.05
CA LEU A 216 0.58 -16.73 -16.62
C LEU A 216 -0.05 -15.47 -16.01
N PHE A 217 0.05 -14.30 -16.66
CA PHE A 217 -0.56 -13.06 -16.20
C PHE A 217 -2.08 -13.21 -16.09
N LYS A 218 -2.72 -13.76 -17.13
CA LYS A 218 -4.16 -14.01 -17.12
C LYS A 218 -4.58 -15.01 -16.04
N LYS A 219 -3.79 -16.06 -15.81
CA LYS A 219 -4.04 -17.07 -14.76
C LYS A 219 -3.91 -16.46 -13.37
N THR A 220 -2.94 -15.59 -13.16
CA THR A 220 -2.63 -15.00 -11.84
C THR A 220 -3.57 -13.86 -11.48
N TYR A 221 -3.85 -12.95 -12.44
CA TYR A 221 -4.65 -11.73 -12.19
C TYR A 221 -6.08 -11.80 -12.73
N GLY A 222 -6.45 -12.88 -13.43
CA GLY A 222 -7.79 -13.08 -13.99
C GLY A 222 -8.11 -12.27 -15.26
N ILE A 223 -7.24 -11.35 -15.66
CA ILE A 223 -7.38 -10.48 -16.85
C ILE A 223 -6.09 -10.48 -17.68
N SER A 224 -6.17 -10.13 -18.96
CA SER A 224 -4.96 -10.01 -19.78
C SER A 224 -4.14 -8.77 -19.38
N ALA A 225 -2.82 -8.79 -19.60
CA ALA A 225 -1.94 -7.66 -19.31
C ALA A 225 -2.35 -6.38 -20.08
N ILE A 226 -2.85 -6.53 -21.31
CA ILE A 226 -3.36 -5.39 -22.13
C ILE A 226 -4.66 -4.84 -21.56
N ASP A 227 -5.56 -5.70 -21.06
CA ASP A 227 -6.79 -5.25 -20.41
C ASP A 227 -6.47 -4.55 -19.08
N TYR A 228 -5.53 -5.10 -18.31
CA TYR A 228 -5.01 -4.45 -17.09
C TYR A 228 -4.46 -3.04 -17.39
N LEU A 229 -3.58 -2.90 -18.38
CA LEU A 229 -3.04 -1.61 -18.81
C LEU A 229 -4.17 -0.65 -19.27
N THR A 230 -5.16 -1.20 -19.97
CA THR A 230 -6.32 -0.41 -20.43
C THR A 230 -7.13 0.08 -19.23
N GLU A 231 -7.43 -0.77 -18.24
CA GLU A 231 -8.13 -0.38 -17.00
C GLU A 231 -7.35 0.69 -16.22
N LEU A 232 -6.05 0.52 -16.08
CA LEU A 232 -5.18 1.48 -15.41
C LEU A 232 -5.24 2.86 -16.08
N ARG A 233 -5.08 2.92 -17.41
CA ARG A 233 -5.19 4.15 -18.20
C ARG A 233 -6.56 4.81 -18.07
N ILE A 234 -7.63 4.03 -18.16
CA ILE A 234 -9.01 4.54 -18.01
C ILE A 234 -9.23 5.11 -16.61
N ASN A 235 -8.71 4.46 -15.56
CA ASN A 235 -8.83 4.95 -14.19
C ASN A 235 -8.04 6.26 -13.99
N LYS A 236 -6.84 6.37 -14.57
CA LYS A 236 -6.07 7.62 -14.59
C LYS A 236 -6.78 8.73 -15.37
N ALA A 237 -7.40 8.39 -16.53
CA ALA A 237 -8.24 9.34 -17.27
C ALA A 237 -9.40 9.87 -16.41
N LYS A 238 -10.09 8.98 -15.70
CA LYS A 238 -11.20 9.36 -14.79
C LYS A 238 -10.73 10.34 -13.71
N GLN A 239 -9.55 10.12 -13.12
CA GLN A 239 -8.95 11.04 -12.15
C GLN A 239 -8.67 12.42 -12.78
N LEU A 240 -7.97 12.46 -13.91
CA LEU A 240 -7.66 13.71 -14.62
C LEU A 240 -8.92 14.48 -15.04
N MET A 241 -9.95 13.78 -15.50
CA MET A 241 -11.26 14.37 -15.85
C MET A 241 -11.98 14.98 -14.65
N ALA A 242 -11.79 14.42 -13.45
CA ALA A 242 -12.39 14.93 -12.23
C ALA A 242 -11.62 16.15 -11.67
N GLN A 243 -10.30 16.16 -11.81
CA GLN A 243 -9.39 17.12 -11.16
C GLN A 243 -9.05 18.33 -12.03
N SER A 244 -9.13 18.22 -13.36
CA SER A 244 -8.62 19.25 -14.26
C SER A 244 -9.65 19.72 -15.28
N HIS A 245 -9.46 20.98 -15.77
CA HIS A 245 -10.15 21.53 -16.92
C HIS A 245 -9.44 21.19 -18.25
N ALA A 246 -8.52 20.23 -18.24
CA ALA A 246 -7.78 19.82 -19.42
C ALA A 246 -8.71 19.37 -20.55
N LYS A 247 -8.30 19.62 -21.79
CA LYS A 247 -9.02 19.14 -22.97
C LYS A 247 -8.89 17.61 -23.06
N LEU A 248 -9.89 16.97 -23.62
CA LEU A 248 -9.91 15.50 -23.75
C LEU A 248 -8.68 14.96 -24.50
N LYS A 249 -8.22 15.70 -25.52
CA LYS A 249 -7.00 15.39 -26.25
C LYS A 249 -5.76 15.33 -25.34
N ASP A 250 -5.62 16.32 -24.45
CA ASP A 250 -4.46 16.40 -23.54
C ASP A 250 -4.49 15.27 -22.52
N ILE A 251 -5.69 14.94 -22.00
CA ILE A 251 -5.89 13.78 -21.12
C ILE A 251 -5.52 12.49 -21.83
N ALA A 252 -5.98 12.30 -23.09
CA ALA A 252 -5.65 11.11 -23.88
C ALA A 252 -4.11 10.92 -24.01
N HIS A 253 -3.40 12.00 -24.32
CA HIS A 253 -1.93 11.97 -24.44
C HIS A 253 -1.24 11.65 -23.10
N GLN A 254 -1.69 12.27 -21.99
CA GLN A 254 -1.11 12.04 -20.66
C GLN A 254 -1.24 10.59 -20.18
N ILE A 255 -2.25 9.87 -20.66
CA ILE A 255 -2.48 8.46 -20.30
C ILE A 255 -1.96 7.47 -21.36
N GLY A 256 -1.19 7.95 -22.36
CA GLY A 256 -0.53 7.12 -23.35
C GLY A 256 -1.37 6.72 -24.56
N TYR A 257 -2.38 7.51 -24.93
CA TYR A 257 -3.10 7.36 -26.19
C TYR A 257 -2.75 8.49 -27.18
N ASN A 258 -2.25 8.15 -28.33
CA ASN A 258 -1.90 9.12 -29.37
C ASN A 258 -3.13 9.66 -30.12
N ASP A 259 -4.24 8.93 -30.10
CA ASP A 259 -5.50 9.27 -30.78
C ASP A 259 -6.65 9.40 -29.78
N GLU A 260 -7.21 10.61 -29.70
CA GLU A 260 -8.37 10.97 -28.86
C GLU A 260 -9.62 10.15 -29.24
N PHE A 261 -9.83 9.87 -30.52
CA PHE A 261 -11.00 9.10 -30.97
C PHE A 261 -10.87 7.62 -30.59
N TYR A 262 -9.67 7.07 -30.70
CA TYR A 262 -9.41 5.71 -30.23
C TYR A 262 -9.61 5.60 -28.71
N PHE A 263 -9.05 6.55 -27.96
CA PHE A 263 -9.28 6.64 -26.51
C PHE A 263 -10.79 6.75 -26.20
N SER A 264 -11.54 7.62 -26.86
CA SER A 264 -12.97 7.80 -26.62
C SER A 264 -13.78 6.52 -26.85
N ARG A 265 -13.44 5.74 -27.88
CA ARG A 265 -14.05 4.44 -28.13
C ARG A 265 -13.72 3.42 -27.03
N LYS A 266 -12.46 3.34 -26.62
CA LYS A 266 -12.02 2.46 -25.52
C LYS A 266 -12.68 2.86 -24.21
N PHE A 267 -12.70 4.15 -23.88
CA PHE A 267 -13.35 4.67 -22.69
C PHE A 267 -14.85 4.34 -22.68
N LYS A 268 -15.57 4.63 -23.78
CA LYS A 268 -17.01 4.29 -23.88
C LYS A 268 -17.26 2.79 -23.74
N LYS A 269 -16.41 1.94 -24.32
CA LYS A 269 -16.54 0.48 -24.20
C LYS A 269 -16.38 0.03 -22.74
N GLN A 270 -15.50 0.65 -21.97
CA GLN A 270 -15.14 0.25 -20.60
C GLN A 270 -16.02 0.92 -19.53
N VAL A 271 -16.48 2.16 -19.78
CA VAL A 271 -17.20 3.00 -18.80
C VAL A 271 -18.69 3.09 -19.12
N GLY A 272 -19.11 2.68 -20.31
CA GLY A 272 -20.50 2.75 -20.78
C GLY A 272 -20.92 4.12 -21.36
N VAL A 273 -20.23 5.21 -20.99
CA VAL A 273 -20.51 6.58 -21.44
C VAL A 273 -19.30 7.22 -22.11
N THR A 274 -19.54 8.23 -22.97
CA THR A 274 -18.43 8.96 -23.61
C THR A 274 -17.63 9.78 -22.58
N PRO A 275 -16.31 10.02 -22.82
CA PRO A 275 -15.49 10.86 -21.94
C PRO A 275 -16.10 12.22 -21.68
N THR A 276 -16.63 12.89 -22.71
CA THR A 276 -17.26 14.22 -22.59
C THR A 276 -18.48 14.20 -21.66
N HIS A 277 -19.33 13.17 -21.78
CA HIS A 277 -20.48 13.00 -20.90
C HIS A 277 -20.04 12.70 -19.46
N TYR A 278 -19.02 11.86 -19.31
CA TYR A 278 -18.41 11.55 -18.02
C TYR A 278 -17.85 12.81 -17.34
N MET A 279 -17.07 13.64 -18.05
CA MET A 279 -16.53 14.90 -17.55
C MET A 279 -17.64 15.85 -17.07
N LYS A 280 -18.72 15.98 -17.85
CA LYS A 280 -19.85 16.88 -17.50
C LYS A 280 -20.51 16.46 -16.18
N ARG A 281 -20.67 15.16 -15.94
CA ARG A 281 -21.27 14.62 -14.70
C ARG A 281 -20.37 14.81 -13.48
N ARG A 282 -19.05 14.67 -13.65
CA ARG A 282 -18.06 14.70 -12.56
C ARG A 282 -17.64 16.10 -12.10
N ARG A 283 -17.98 17.14 -12.84
CA ARG A 283 -17.70 18.54 -12.47
C ARG A 283 -18.64 19.10 -11.40
N ARG A 284 -19.61 18.31 -10.92
CA ARG A 284 -20.49 18.73 -9.83
C ARG A 284 -19.72 18.84 -8.52
N LYS A 285 -19.88 19.97 -7.82
CA LYS A 285 -19.36 20.16 -6.48
C LYS A 285 -20.23 19.41 -5.46
N ILE A 286 -20.03 18.09 -5.33
CA ILE A 286 -20.77 17.24 -4.39
C ILE A 286 -20.05 17.25 -3.05
N ALA A 287 -20.75 17.59 -1.96
CA ALA A 287 -20.25 17.48 -0.62
C ALA A 287 -20.76 16.20 0.06
N ALA A 288 -19.87 15.34 0.49
CA ALA A 288 -20.15 14.26 1.42
C ALA A 288 -20.07 14.81 2.85
N TYR A 289 -21.19 14.85 3.56
CA TYR A 289 -21.19 15.43 4.90
C TYR A 289 -20.75 14.44 5.99
N ARG A 290 -20.91 13.14 5.73
CA ARG A 290 -20.53 12.04 6.63
C ARG A 290 -19.55 11.09 5.92
N SER A 291 -18.64 10.50 6.71
CA SER A 291 -17.65 9.54 6.17
C SER A 291 -18.29 8.37 5.39
N PRO A 292 -19.40 7.74 5.83
CA PRO A 292 -20.06 6.71 5.05
C PRO A 292 -20.46 7.17 3.64
N ILE A 293 -20.91 8.41 3.49
CA ILE A 293 -21.25 8.98 2.18
C ILE A 293 -20.00 9.12 1.31
N THR A 294 -18.85 9.48 1.89
CA THR A 294 -17.57 9.46 1.17
C THR A 294 -17.30 8.08 0.58
N GLY A 295 -17.46 7.03 1.38
CA GLY A 295 -17.26 5.66 0.93
C GLY A 295 -18.25 5.20 -0.15
N GLN A 296 -19.50 5.64 -0.10
CA GLN A 296 -20.49 5.38 -1.16
C GLN A 296 -20.09 6.08 -2.47
N LEU A 297 -19.72 7.37 -2.40
CA LEU A 297 -19.28 8.14 -3.58
C LEU A 297 -18.03 7.55 -4.22
N LEU A 298 -17.05 7.15 -3.43
CA LEU A 298 -15.81 6.55 -3.95
C LEU A 298 -16.05 5.18 -4.62
N ALA A 299 -16.98 4.37 -4.10
CA ALA A 299 -17.41 3.14 -4.78
C ALA A 299 -18.02 3.44 -6.16
N LEU A 300 -18.74 4.55 -6.29
CA LEU A 300 -19.25 5.06 -7.58
C LEU A 300 -18.16 5.78 -8.41
N LYS A 301 -16.91 5.74 -7.99
CA LYS A 301 -15.77 6.44 -8.59
C LYS A 301 -15.97 7.97 -8.64
N ILE A 302 -16.74 8.52 -7.71
CA ILE A 302 -16.94 9.96 -7.52
C ILE A 302 -16.08 10.43 -6.36
N ILE A 303 -15.12 11.30 -6.64
CA ILE A 303 -14.36 11.99 -5.59
C ILE A 303 -15.19 13.19 -5.15
N PRO A 304 -15.64 13.25 -3.89
CA PRO A 304 -16.41 14.40 -3.42
C PRO A 304 -15.56 15.68 -3.41
N TYR A 305 -16.20 16.81 -3.66
CA TYR A 305 -15.55 18.14 -3.55
C TYR A 305 -15.24 18.51 -2.10
N ALA A 306 -16.12 18.12 -1.17
CA ALA A 306 -15.92 18.26 0.27
C ALA A 306 -16.21 16.92 0.98
N ALA A 307 -15.38 16.51 1.93
CA ALA A 307 -15.58 15.29 2.70
C ALA A 307 -14.88 15.33 4.06
N PRO A 308 -15.37 14.56 5.05
CA PRO A 308 -14.68 14.35 6.32
C PRO A 308 -13.37 13.58 6.10
N LEU A 309 -12.24 14.19 6.51
CA LEU A 309 -10.93 13.58 6.43
C LEU A 309 -10.23 13.64 7.79
N HIS A 310 -9.73 12.49 8.24
CA HIS A 310 -8.97 12.38 9.48
C HIS A 310 -7.90 11.28 9.36
N PRO A 311 -6.64 11.54 9.78
CA PRO A 311 -5.53 10.60 9.59
C PRO A 311 -5.72 9.24 10.29
N LYS A 312 -6.63 9.13 11.28
CA LYS A 312 -6.93 7.89 12.01
C LYS A 312 -8.27 7.26 11.62
N TRP A 313 -9.37 8.04 11.59
CA TRP A 313 -10.72 7.47 11.43
C TRP A 313 -11.17 7.29 9.99
N THR A 314 -10.54 8.02 9.09
CA THR A 314 -10.69 7.89 7.63
C THR A 314 -9.30 7.83 6.99
N ALA A 315 -8.41 7.03 7.59
CA ALA A 315 -6.99 7.00 7.26
C ALA A 315 -6.73 6.72 5.78
N TYR A 316 -7.49 5.80 5.19
CA TYR A 316 -7.41 5.49 3.77
C TYR A 316 -7.78 6.69 2.90
N TYR A 317 -8.92 7.35 3.19
CA TYR A 317 -9.36 8.51 2.41
C TYR A 317 -8.39 9.68 2.58
N TYR A 318 -7.89 9.88 3.81
CA TYR A 318 -6.89 10.89 4.09
C TYR A 318 -5.59 10.65 3.31
N LYS A 319 -5.12 9.41 3.24
CA LYS A 319 -3.89 9.05 2.53
C LYS A 319 -4.05 9.16 1.01
N GLU A 320 -5.12 8.59 0.47
CA GLU A 320 -5.27 8.39 -0.98
C GLU A 320 -5.93 9.59 -1.68
N TYR A 321 -6.81 10.36 -0.98
CA TYR A 321 -7.66 11.37 -1.62
C TYR A 321 -7.53 12.79 -1.04
N ARG A 322 -6.67 13.03 -0.04
CA ARG A 322 -6.56 14.37 0.58
C ARG A 322 -6.17 15.47 -0.40
N THR A 323 -5.43 15.14 -1.45
CA THR A 323 -5.03 16.09 -2.51
C THR A 323 -6.14 16.33 -3.53
N ASP A 324 -7.08 15.37 -3.64
CA ASP A 324 -8.15 15.38 -4.63
C ASP A 324 -9.45 15.96 -4.08
N ILE A 325 -9.65 15.87 -2.77
CA ILE A 325 -10.78 16.47 -2.05
C ILE A 325 -10.42 17.91 -1.68
N SER A 326 -11.08 18.88 -2.30
CA SER A 326 -10.71 20.28 -2.17
C SER A 326 -11.03 20.88 -0.80
N VAL A 327 -12.08 20.39 -0.11
CA VAL A 327 -12.54 20.91 1.19
C VAL A 327 -12.57 19.80 2.22
N HIS A 328 -11.68 19.91 3.22
CA HIS A 328 -11.57 18.92 4.29
C HIS A 328 -12.50 19.30 5.45
N LEU A 329 -13.52 18.48 5.66
CA LEU A 329 -14.40 18.57 6.81
C LEU A 329 -13.81 17.83 8.00
N ASN A 330 -14.20 18.22 9.21
CA ASN A 330 -13.81 17.53 10.42
C ASN A 330 -14.62 16.22 10.55
N ALA A 331 -13.95 15.09 10.66
CA ALA A 331 -14.58 13.78 10.87
C ALA A 331 -15.00 13.54 12.34
N TYR A 332 -14.52 14.34 13.27
CA TYR A 332 -14.83 14.22 14.69
C TYR A 332 -16.09 15.02 15.05
N ARG A 333 -17.12 14.37 15.60
CA ARG A 333 -18.43 14.96 15.85
C ARG A 333 -18.76 15.23 17.33
N ASN A 334 -17.88 14.90 18.26
CA ASN A 334 -18.12 15.16 19.68
C ASN A 334 -18.06 16.66 19.97
N GLY A 335 -19.14 17.20 20.50
CA GLY A 335 -19.32 18.63 20.77
C GLY A 335 -19.71 19.41 19.50
N GLN A 336 -19.77 20.73 19.58
CA GLN A 336 -20.21 21.65 18.51
C GLN A 336 -19.27 21.77 17.31
N LYS A 337 -18.35 20.81 17.11
CA LYS A 337 -17.38 20.85 16.00
C LYS A 337 -17.99 20.70 14.60
N TRP A 338 -19.23 20.25 14.49
CA TRP A 338 -19.97 20.20 13.24
C TRP A 338 -20.29 21.60 12.68
N GLU A 339 -20.39 22.65 13.54
CA GLU A 339 -20.63 24.02 13.08
C GLU A 339 -19.50 24.51 12.17
N LEU A 340 -18.25 24.18 12.47
CA LEU A 340 -17.11 24.50 11.63
C LEU A 340 -17.21 23.84 10.24
N ASN A 341 -17.83 22.65 10.15
CA ASN A 341 -18.09 22.00 8.86
C ASN A 341 -19.12 22.78 8.04
N ILE A 342 -20.17 23.29 8.69
CA ILE A 342 -21.17 24.15 8.04
C ILE A 342 -20.54 25.43 7.49
N GLU A 343 -19.68 26.10 8.28
CA GLU A 343 -18.97 27.31 7.85
C GLU A 343 -18.08 27.04 6.63
N LYS A 344 -17.31 25.95 6.66
CA LYS A 344 -16.51 25.53 5.51
C LYS A 344 -17.36 25.27 4.27
N LEU A 345 -18.51 24.62 4.42
CA LEU A 345 -19.41 24.32 3.31
C LEU A 345 -20.07 25.58 2.75
N LEU A 346 -20.45 26.55 3.59
CA LEU A 346 -20.98 27.86 3.15
C LEU A 346 -19.96 28.60 2.27
N GLN A 347 -18.67 28.56 2.64
CA GLN A 347 -17.59 29.16 1.83
C GLN A 347 -17.35 28.37 0.54
N ALA A 348 -17.41 27.04 0.60
CA ALA A 348 -17.15 26.13 -0.52
C ALA A 348 -18.24 26.16 -1.60
N LYS A 349 -19.48 26.51 -1.23
CA LYS A 349 -20.67 26.59 -2.10
C LYS A 349 -20.83 25.32 -2.94
N PRO A 350 -21.05 24.15 -2.34
CA PRO A 350 -21.32 22.93 -3.08
C PRO A 350 -22.64 23.06 -3.84
N GLU A 351 -22.80 22.31 -4.95
CA GLU A 351 -24.04 22.24 -5.70
C GLU A 351 -25.08 21.37 -4.98
N VAL A 352 -24.62 20.37 -4.23
CA VAL A 352 -25.45 19.46 -3.44
C VAL A 352 -24.66 18.91 -2.27
N VAL A 353 -25.33 18.72 -1.16
CA VAL A 353 -24.82 17.99 0.02
C VAL A 353 -25.53 16.65 0.10
N ILE A 354 -24.78 15.57 0.29
CA ILE A 354 -25.32 14.25 0.59
C ILE A 354 -24.95 13.88 2.02
N SER A 355 -25.92 13.48 2.82
CA SER A 355 -25.73 13.11 4.21
C SER A 355 -26.59 11.90 4.57
N THR A 356 -26.33 11.30 5.71
CA THR A 356 -27.25 10.39 6.38
C THR A 356 -28.32 11.17 7.14
N ASP A 357 -29.48 10.59 7.37
CA ASP A 357 -30.63 11.25 8.00
C ASP A 357 -30.58 11.31 9.54
N ASP A 358 -29.57 10.66 10.15
CA ASP A 358 -29.37 10.58 11.62
C ASP A 358 -28.71 11.83 12.24
N LEU A 359 -28.89 12.99 11.61
CA LEU A 359 -28.48 14.30 12.14
C LEU A 359 -29.52 14.85 13.11
N ASP A 360 -29.09 15.67 14.09
CA ASP A 360 -30.04 16.43 14.89
C ASP A 360 -30.73 17.54 14.08
N GLU A 361 -31.88 18.01 14.55
CA GLU A 361 -32.70 18.97 13.80
C GLU A 361 -32.02 20.31 13.63
N MET A 362 -31.19 20.76 14.58
CA MET A 362 -30.46 22.02 14.49
C MET A 362 -29.36 21.91 13.41
N GLU A 363 -28.68 20.78 13.35
CA GLU A 363 -27.66 20.50 12.32
C GLU A 363 -28.31 20.44 10.94
N LYS A 364 -29.45 19.76 10.79
CA LYS A 364 -30.24 19.73 9.54
C LYS A 364 -30.67 21.12 9.08
N GLU A 365 -31.19 21.93 10.01
CA GLU A 365 -31.60 23.30 9.69
C GLU A 365 -30.43 24.14 9.19
N LYS A 366 -29.29 24.13 9.89
CA LYS A 366 -28.11 24.89 9.45
C LYS A 366 -27.55 24.37 8.13
N LEU A 367 -27.52 23.05 7.93
CA LEU A 367 -27.03 22.42 6.71
C LEU A 367 -27.91 22.78 5.49
N SER A 368 -29.25 22.88 5.68
CA SER A 368 -30.19 23.25 4.60
C SER A 368 -29.94 24.66 4.01
N ARG A 369 -29.25 25.52 4.74
CA ARG A 369 -28.87 26.87 4.27
C ARG A 369 -27.63 26.86 3.37
N VAL A 370 -26.91 25.74 3.29
CA VAL A 370 -25.68 25.60 2.48
C VAL A 370 -25.99 25.34 1.01
N ALA A 371 -26.77 24.31 0.74
CA ALA A 371 -27.14 23.84 -0.60
C ALA A 371 -28.32 22.83 -0.48
N PRO A 372 -28.94 22.44 -1.60
CA PRO A 372 -29.88 21.31 -1.60
C PRO A 372 -29.24 20.06 -0.99
N ILE A 373 -29.99 19.38 -0.10
CA ILE A 373 -29.49 18.19 0.60
C ILE A 373 -30.26 16.97 0.14
N TYR A 374 -29.53 15.87 -0.03
CA TYR A 374 -30.09 14.54 -0.19
C TYR A 374 -29.73 13.69 1.02
N TYR A 375 -30.75 13.23 1.76
CA TYR A 375 -30.58 12.38 2.92
C TYR A 375 -30.74 10.91 2.56
N ILE A 376 -29.73 10.11 2.95
CA ILE A 376 -29.75 8.66 2.82
C ILE A 376 -30.26 8.08 4.15
N PRO A 377 -31.32 7.23 4.13
CA PRO A 377 -31.83 6.57 5.33
C PRO A 377 -30.75 5.69 5.99
N TRP A 378 -30.32 6.10 7.20
CA TRP A 378 -29.20 5.44 7.86
C TRP A 378 -29.59 4.14 8.55
N GLN A 379 -30.68 4.14 9.29
CA GLN A 379 -31.11 2.98 10.06
C GLN A 379 -31.93 1.98 9.24
N GLU A 380 -32.78 2.46 8.37
CA GLU A 380 -33.76 1.66 7.63
C GLU A 380 -33.14 0.88 6.47
N LYS A 381 -32.03 1.37 5.93
CA LYS A 381 -31.39 0.83 4.74
C LYS A 381 -30.04 0.21 5.05
N ASN A 382 -29.77 -0.96 4.44
CA ASN A 382 -28.43 -1.54 4.48
C ASN A 382 -27.47 -0.78 3.51
N TRP A 383 -26.17 -1.05 3.63
CA TRP A 383 -25.17 -0.32 2.87
C TRP A 383 -25.29 -0.48 1.34
N ARG A 384 -25.81 -1.62 0.85
CA ARG A 384 -26.05 -1.88 -0.57
C ARG A 384 -27.21 -1.01 -1.09
N GLU A 385 -28.29 -0.94 -0.34
CA GLU A 385 -29.42 -0.06 -0.63
C GLU A 385 -29.01 1.42 -0.55
N GLN A 386 -28.18 1.81 0.43
CA GLN A 386 -27.62 3.16 0.54
C GLN A 386 -26.76 3.51 -0.68
N LEU A 387 -25.94 2.57 -1.19
CA LEU A 387 -25.17 2.76 -2.42
C LEU A 387 -26.09 2.97 -3.62
N LEU A 388 -27.12 2.13 -3.77
CA LEU A 388 -28.09 2.25 -4.88
C LEU A 388 -28.87 3.57 -4.84
N LEU A 389 -29.34 4.00 -3.67
CA LEU A 389 -30.01 5.29 -3.48
C LEU A 389 -29.09 6.47 -3.83
N THR A 390 -27.82 6.40 -3.39
CA THR A 390 -26.82 7.42 -3.74
C THR A 390 -26.60 7.46 -5.26
N ALA A 391 -26.51 6.30 -5.89
CA ALA A 391 -26.30 6.18 -7.33
C ALA A 391 -27.51 6.64 -8.13
N GLU A 392 -28.73 6.30 -7.72
CA GLU A 392 -29.97 6.74 -8.33
C GLU A 392 -30.09 8.28 -8.33
N PHE A 393 -29.84 8.87 -7.16
CA PHE A 393 -29.86 10.34 -7.02
C PHE A 393 -28.84 11.03 -7.94
N LEU A 394 -27.67 10.43 -8.13
CA LEU A 394 -26.60 10.98 -8.97
C LEU A 394 -26.71 10.58 -10.44
N GLY A 395 -27.62 9.64 -10.79
CA GLY A 395 -27.75 9.07 -12.13
C GLY A 395 -26.61 8.13 -12.51
N GLU A 396 -26.03 7.41 -11.52
CA GLU A 396 -24.91 6.48 -11.65
C GLU A 396 -25.32 5.02 -11.32
N THR A 397 -26.57 4.65 -11.56
CA THR A 397 -27.15 3.34 -11.21
C THR A 397 -26.35 2.18 -11.82
N GLN A 398 -25.95 2.31 -13.10
CA GLN A 398 -25.15 1.29 -13.77
C GLN A 398 -23.78 1.08 -13.10
N GLU A 399 -23.13 2.16 -12.64
CA GLU A 399 -21.84 2.06 -11.94
C GLU A 399 -22.00 1.32 -10.60
N ALA A 400 -23.12 1.57 -9.88
CA ALA A 400 -23.42 0.86 -8.64
C ALA A 400 -23.66 -0.63 -8.86
N GLU A 401 -24.47 -0.99 -9.88
CA GLU A 401 -24.74 -2.38 -10.23
C GLU A 401 -23.45 -3.14 -10.62
N ASP A 402 -22.60 -2.52 -11.44
CA ASP A 402 -21.35 -3.11 -11.85
C ASP A 402 -20.38 -3.27 -10.68
N TRP A 403 -20.35 -2.28 -9.77
CA TRP A 403 -19.56 -2.35 -8.57
C TRP A 403 -20.05 -3.48 -7.64
N LEU A 404 -21.37 -3.60 -7.40
CA LEU A 404 -21.95 -4.66 -6.59
C LEU A 404 -21.67 -6.06 -7.16
N LYS A 405 -21.80 -6.25 -8.47
CA LYS A 405 -21.44 -7.52 -9.13
C LYS A 405 -19.98 -7.90 -8.90
N ASN A 406 -19.07 -6.92 -8.96
CA ASN A 406 -17.64 -7.14 -8.70
C ASN A 406 -17.39 -7.46 -7.24
N TYR A 407 -18.03 -6.74 -6.32
CA TYR A 407 -17.97 -6.99 -4.88
C TYR A 407 -18.46 -8.42 -4.53
N ASP A 408 -19.62 -8.84 -5.05
CA ASP A 408 -20.17 -10.17 -4.77
C ASP A 408 -19.26 -11.29 -5.30
N ARG A 409 -18.61 -11.08 -6.44
CA ARG A 409 -17.60 -12.02 -6.96
C ARG A 409 -16.40 -12.10 -6.04
N LYS A 410 -15.90 -10.94 -5.57
CA LYS A 410 -14.80 -10.83 -4.61
C LYS A 410 -15.13 -11.53 -3.29
N VAL A 411 -16.32 -11.29 -2.75
CA VAL A 411 -16.84 -11.95 -1.53
C VAL A 411 -16.86 -13.46 -1.69
N LYS A 412 -17.38 -13.97 -2.82
CA LYS A 412 -17.41 -15.43 -3.07
C LYS A 412 -16.02 -16.04 -3.00
N HIS A 413 -15.05 -15.46 -3.69
CA HIS A 413 -13.66 -15.95 -3.66
C HIS A 413 -13.03 -15.82 -2.26
N ALA A 414 -13.22 -14.67 -1.60
CA ALA A 414 -12.71 -14.44 -0.25
C ALA A 414 -13.30 -15.43 0.75
N ARG A 415 -14.62 -15.70 0.69
CA ARG A 415 -15.32 -16.68 1.54
C ARG A 415 -14.73 -18.08 1.40
N GLU A 416 -14.61 -18.57 0.17
CA GLU A 416 -14.05 -19.90 -0.10
C GLU A 416 -12.62 -20.00 0.44
N TRP A 417 -11.82 -18.97 0.19
CA TRP A 417 -10.43 -18.93 0.61
C TRP A 417 -10.28 -18.84 2.14
N VAL A 418 -11.02 -17.94 2.82
CA VAL A 418 -10.96 -17.78 4.27
C VAL A 418 -11.49 -19.04 4.97
N LYS A 419 -12.64 -19.58 4.56
CA LYS A 419 -13.20 -20.81 5.15
C LYS A 419 -12.25 -22.00 5.08
N ASN A 420 -11.52 -22.15 3.98
CA ASN A 420 -10.51 -23.22 3.87
C ASN A 420 -9.37 -23.06 4.90
N LYS A 421 -9.08 -21.83 5.37
CA LYS A 421 -8.01 -21.56 6.35
C LYS A 421 -8.51 -21.63 7.79
N VAL A 422 -9.72 -21.17 8.06
CA VAL A 422 -10.23 -21.04 9.42
C VAL A 422 -11.18 -22.18 9.81
N LYS A 423 -11.72 -22.92 8.83
CA LYS A 423 -12.70 -24.02 9.06
C LYS A 423 -13.89 -23.55 9.88
N ASP A 424 -14.13 -24.19 11.01
CA ASP A 424 -15.23 -23.93 11.93
C ASP A 424 -14.82 -23.06 13.14
N ASP A 425 -13.64 -22.41 13.07
CA ASP A 425 -13.17 -21.54 14.14
C ASP A 425 -14.17 -20.39 14.39
N THR A 426 -14.47 -20.14 15.64
CA THR A 426 -15.33 -19.04 16.07
C THR A 426 -14.55 -17.75 16.20
N PHE A 427 -15.18 -16.63 15.82
CA PHE A 427 -14.59 -15.28 15.87
C PHE A 427 -15.23 -14.42 16.93
N LEU A 428 -14.42 -13.68 17.66
CA LEU A 428 -14.85 -12.60 18.52
C LEU A 428 -14.11 -11.32 18.18
N ILE A 429 -14.84 -10.22 18.07
CA ILE A 429 -14.25 -8.89 17.92
C ILE A 429 -14.27 -8.24 19.30
N LEU A 430 -13.09 -7.96 19.82
CA LEU A 430 -12.92 -7.39 21.15
C LEU A 430 -12.35 -5.99 21.04
N ARG A 431 -13.05 -5.02 21.61
CA ARG A 431 -12.58 -3.64 21.72
C ARG A 431 -12.03 -3.39 23.12
N ILE A 432 -10.82 -2.84 23.18
CA ILE A 432 -10.20 -2.42 24.43
C ILE A 432 -10.24 -0.89 24.51
N SER A 433 -10.85 -0.36 25.56
CA SER A 433 -10.93 1.07 25.80
C SER A 433 -10.83 1.35 27.31
N LYS A 434 -9.90 2.25 27.67
CA LYS A 434 -9.49 2.47 29.05
C LYS A 434 -9.07 1.13 29.67
N GLN A 435 -9.67 0.77 30.81
CA GLN A 435 -9.38 -0.49 31.50
C GLN A 435 -10.49 -1.54 31.30
N ASN A 436 -11.24 -1.47 30.21
CA ASN A 436 -12.38 -2.33 29.97
C ASN A 436 -12.27 -3.06 28.62
N LEU A 437 -12.80 -4.28 28.61
CA LEU A 437 -13.04 -5.10 27.44
C LEU A 437 -14.51 -4.94 27.01
N TYR A 438 -14.73 -4.85 25.70
CA TYR A 438 -16.07 -4.77 25.12
C TYR A 438 -16.17 -5.73 23.95
N VAL A 439 -17.25 -6.49 23.89
CA VAL A 439 -17.65 -7.17 22.66
C VAL A 439 -18.08 -6.09 21.67
N HIS A 440 -17.45 -6.07 20.52
CA HIS A 440 -17.71 -5.06 19.51
C HIS A 440 -18.42 -5.68 18.31
N CYS A 441 -19.70 -5.41 18.19
CA CYS A 441 -20.54 -5.83 17.08
C CYS A 441 -21.21 -4.60 16.48
N ASN A 442 -20.69 -4.13 15.34
CA ASN A 442 -21.34 -3.08 14.56
C ASN A 442 -21.92 -3.68 13.27
N ARG A 443 -22.73 -2.89 12.53
CA ARG A 443 -23.36 -3.33 11.29
C ARG A 443 -22.34 -3.80 10.25
N SER A 444 -21.18 -3.12 10.11
CA SER A 444 -20.12 -3.51 9.18
C SER A 444 -19.58 -4.90 9.49
N ILE A 445 -19.29 -5.17 10.75
CA ILE A 445 -18.76 -6.46 11.21
C ILE A 445 -19.78 -7.57 10.95
N THR A 446 -21.03 -7.34 11.32
CA THR A 446 -22.11 -8.32 11.15
C THR A 446 -22.32 -8.64 9.68
N ASP A 447 -22.44 -7.61 8.83
CA ASP A 447 -22.69 -7.80 7.39
C ASP A 447 -21.51 -8.49 6.69
N ILE A 448 -20.26 -8.16 7.04
CA ILE A 448 -19.12 -8.73 6.34
C ILE A 448 -18.71 -10.08 6.90
N LEU A 449 -18.45 -10.18 8.21
CA LEU A 449 -17.91 -11.42 8.76
C LEU A 449 -18.95 -12.53 8.79
N PHE A 450 -20.17 -12.22 9.21
CA PHE A 450 -21.17 -13.25 9.46
C PHE A 450 -22.14 -13.46 8.30
N HIS A 451 -22.50 -12.43 7.53
CA HIS A 451 -23.35 -12.58 6.36
C HIS A 451 -22.52 -12.84 5.08
N ASP A 452 -21.58 -11.95 4.72
CA ASP A 452 -20.84 -12.05 3.47
C ASP A 452 -19.80 -13.19 3.50
N LEU A 453 -18.94 -13.26 4.52
CA LEU A 453 -17.93 -14.32 4.65
C LEU A 453 -18.47 -15.58 5.32
N GLN A 454 -19.64 -15.52 5.97
CA GLN A 454 -20.29 -16.64 6.66
C GLN A 454 -19.35 -17.34 7.68
N LEU A 455 -18.64 -16.55 8.48
CA LEU A 455 -17.81 -17.03 9.57
C LEU A 455 -18.67 -17.31 10.80
N ALA A 456 -18.22 -18.21 11.67
CA ALA A 456 -18.91 -18.51 12.92
C ALA A 456 -18.60 -17.41 13.96
N SER A 457 -19.64 -16.81 14.54
CA SER A 457 -19.48 -15.90 15.68
C SER A 457 -19.37 -16.66 16.98
N ALA A 458 -18.48 -16.25 17.88
CA ALA A 458 -18.41 -16.77 19.24
C ALA A 458 -19.47 -16.14 20.14
N TYR A 459 -20.07 -15.01 19.74
CA TYR A 459 -21.05 -14.24 20.51
C TYR A 459 -22.25 -13.87 19.65
N ASP A 460 -23.47 -13.88 20.24
CA ASP A 460 -24.68 -13.50 19.51
C ASP A 460 -24.76 -11.99 19.30
N CYS A 461 -24.21 -11.51 18.19
CA CYS A 461 -24.21 -10.09 17.82
C CYS A 461 -25.60 -9.53 17.48
N ASN A 462 -26.61 -10.36 17.23
CA ASN A 462 -27.96 -9.90 16.84
C ASN A 462 -28.72 -9.23 18.00
N GLN A 463 -28.32 -9.51 19.23
CA GLN A 463 -28.94 -8.95 20.43
C GLN A 463 -28.27 -7.64 20.89
N LEU A 464 -27.15 -7.23 20.28
CA LEU A 464 -26.39 -6.08 20.73
C LEU A 464 -26.80 -4.80 19.99
N ALA A 465 -27.38 -3.86 20.72
CA ALA A 465 -27.60 -2.50 20.20
C ALA A 465 -26.34 -1.61 20.29
N ARG A 466 -25.37 -1.97 21.14
CA ARG A 466 -24.10 -1.23 21.39
C ARG A 466 -23.03 -2.20 21.90
N ASP A 467 -21.78 -1.71 21.98
CA ASP A 467 -20.67 -2.42 22.63
C ASP A 467 -21.07 -2.89 24.02
N GLU A 468 -20.95 -4.18 24.30
CA GLU A 468 -21.27 -4.77 25.62
C GLU A 468 -19.99 -5.01 26.40
N ARG A 469 -19.97 -4.60 27.66
CA ARG A 469 -18.79 -4.81 28.52
C ARG A 469 -18.67 -6.29 28.87
N MET A 470 -17.46 -6.82 28.71
CA MET A 470 -17.11 -8.20 29.04
C MET A 470 -15.98 -8.22 30.07
N THR A 471 -16.05 -9.12 31.03
CA THR A 471 -14.94 -9.40 31.97
C THR A 471 -13.96 -10.38 31.33
N ILE A 472 -12.77 -10.46 31.91
CA ILE A 472 -11.76 -11.46 31.43
C ILE A 472 -12.25 -12.89 31.71
N ASP A 473 -12.98 -13.12 32.81
CA ASP A 473 -13.55 -14.43 33.17
C ASP A 473 -14.60 -14.87 32.16
N GLN A 474 -15.50 -13.95 31.75
CA GLN A 474 -16.47 -14.21 30.69
C GLN A 474 -15.81 -14.50 29.35
N LEU A 475 -14.70 -13.82 29.06
CA LEU A 475 -13.93 -14.07 27.83
C LEU A 475 -13.27 -15.46 27.86
N ILE A 476 -12.80 -15.91 29.03
CA ILE A 476 -12.25 -17.26 29.22
C ILE A 476 -13.34 -18.33 29.08
N GLU A 477 -14.51 -18.08 29.65
CA GLU A 477 -15.66 -19.00 29.54
C GLU A 477 -16.13 -19.14 28.09
N LEU A 478 -16.10 -18.03 27.31
CA LEU A 478 -16.47 -18.03 25.90
C LEU A 478 -15.41 -18.69 25.02
N ASP A 479 -14.14 -18.54 25.36
CA ASP A 479 -12.92 -19.05 24.71
C ASP A 479 -12.98 -19.07 23.17
N PRO A 480 -13.09 -17.91 22.51
CA PRO A 480 -13.19 -17.85 21.05
C PRO A 480 -11.94 -18.40 20.39
N ALA A 481 -12.11 -19.13 19.29
CA ALA A 481 -10.99 -19.73 18.56
C ALA A 481 -10.07 -18.68 17.90
N ARG A 482 -10.63 -17.49 17.58
CA ARG A 482 -9.92 -16.34 16.97
C ARG A 482 -10.41 -15.02 17.55
N LEU A 483 -9.45 -14.13 17.82
CA LEU A 483 -9.72 -12.78 18.32
C LEU A 483 -9.30 -11.73 17.29
N LEU A 484 -10.21 -10.80 16.98
CA LEU A 484 -9.90 -9.56 16.29
C LEU A 484 -9.90 -8.43 17.34
N LEU A 485 -8.77 -7.77 17.54
CA LEU A 485 -8.60 -6.77 18.59
C LEU A 485 -8.59 -5.36 18.01
N LEU A 486 -9.51 -4.53 18.51
CA LEU A 486 -9.55 -3.09 18.27
C LEU A 486 -9.11 -2.36 19.54
N ILE A 487 -7.88 -1.90 19.60
CA ILE A 487 -7.31 -1.22 20.77
C ILE A 487 -7.35 0.30 20.57
N ARG A 488 -8.05 1.00 21.48
CA ARG A 488 -8.11 2.45 21.42
C ARG A 488 -6.75 3.05 21.74
N GLN A 489 -6.25 3.93 20.87
CA GLN A 489 -4.91 4.53 20.96
C GLN A 489 -4.92 5.73 21.94
N GLU A 490 -5.15 5.44 23.22
CA GLU A 490 -5.11 6.38 24.35
C GLU A 490 -4.13 5.83 25.39
N GLU A 491 -3.42 6.70 26.08
CA GLU A 491 -2.36 6.34 27.03
C GLU A 491 -2.86 5.33 28.08
N GLU A 492 -4.02 5.59 28.70
CA GLU A 492 -4.62 4.70 29.69
C GLU A 492 -4.93 3.30 29.11
N THR A 493 -5.47 3.25 27.89
CA THR A 493 -5.79 1.99 27.21
C THR A 493 -4.54 1.20 26.84
N LEU A 494 -3.51 1.88 26.35
CA LEU A 494 -2.24 1.24 25.98
C LEU A 494 -1.50 0.72 27.22
N ALA A 495 -1.52 1.45 28.34
CA ALA A 495 -0.96 1.00 29.61
C ALA A 495 -1.70 -0.26 30.13
N TYR A 496 -3.03 -0.25 30.08
CA TYR A 496 -3.84 -1.42 30.44
C TYR A 496 -3.54 -2.62 29.54
N TRP A 497 -3.47 -2.43 28.21
CA TRP A 497 -3.12 -3.49 27.27
C TRP A 497 -1.75 -4.09 27.54
N LYS A 498 -0.73 -3.25 27.85
CA LYS A 498 0.61 -3.74 28.23
C LYS A 498 0.60 -4.68 29.43
N THR A 499 -0.30 -4.45 30.39
CA THR A 499 -0.45 -5.32 31.55
C THR A 499 -1.27 -6.57 31.21
N LEU A 500 -2.41 -6.39 30.53
CA LEU A 500 -3.34 -7.47 30.22
C LEU A 500 -2.68 -8.57 29.36
N GLN A 501 -1.95 -8.20 28.32
CA GLN A 501 -1.35 -9.18 27.39
C GLN A 501 -0.36 -10.16 28.05
N TYR A 502 0.17 -9.82 29.24
CA TYR A 502 1.07 -10.71 30.01
C TYR A 502 0.38 -11.34 31.22
N SER A 503 -0.90 -11.09 31.44
CA SER A 503 -1.64 -11.70 32.55
C SER A 503 -1.92 -13.17 32.28
N LEU A 504 -1.91 -14.00 33.32
CA LEU A 504 -2.23 -15.43 33.22
C LEU A 504 -3.59 -15.67 32.55
N PRO A 505 -4.70 -14.97 32.96
CA PRO A 505 -6.01 -15.15 32.33
C PRO A 505 -6.01 -14.92 30.81
N TRP A 506 -5.25 -13.91 30.34
CA TRP A 506 -5.12 -13.65 28.91
C TRP A 506 -4.33 -14.74 28.17
N GLN A 507 -3.25 -15.23 28.79
CA GLN A 507 -2.39 -16.27 28.23
C GLN A 507 -3.08 -17.64 28.17
N GLU A 508 -4.10 -17.88 28.97
CA GLU A 508 -4.88 -19.12 28.98
C GLU A 508 -5.85 -19.23 27.79
N LEU A 509 -6.22 -18.12 27.15
CA LEU A 509 -7.12 -18.12 26.00
C LEU A 509 -6.58 -18.98 24.84
N SER A 510 -7.42 -19.82 24.26
CA SER A 510 -7.08 -20.68 23.13
C SER A 510 -6.57 -19.87 21.93
N ALA A 511 -7.18 -18.73 21.64
CA ALA A 511 -6.73 -17.82 20.57
C ALA A 511 -5.31 -17.29 20.82
N VAL A 512 -4.93 -17.00 22.06
CA VAL A 512 -3.59 -16.50 22.44
C VAL A 512 -2.57 -17.60 22.33
N ARG A 513 -2.81 -18.76 22.91
CA ARG A 513 -1.93 -19.95 22.86
C ARG A 513 -1.64 -20.42 21.44
N ASN A 514 -2.62 -20.29 20.56
CA ASN A 514 -2.50 -20.71 19.15
C ASN A 514 -2.05 -19.59 18.21
N ASN A 515 -1.61 -18.42 18.70
CA ASN A 515 -1.23 -17.25 17.88
C ASN A 515 -2.34 -16.81 16.91
N ARG A 516 -3.61 -16.81 17.34
CA ARG A 516 -4.78 -16.48 16.53
C ARG A 516 -5.44 -15.16 16.97
N VAL A 517 -4.62 -14.24 17.44
CA VAL A 517 -5.01 -12.88 17.81
C VAL A 517 -4.55 -11.92 16.72
N TYR A 518 -5.47 -11.15 16.17
CA TYR A 518 -5.24 -10.25 15.05
C TYR A 518 -5.63 -8.83 15.45
N PHE A 519 -4.78 -7.86 15.15
CA PHE A 519 -5.06 -6.46 15.42
C PHE A 519 -5.74 -5.82 14.22
N ILE A 520 -6.84 -5.10 14.47
CA ILE A 520 -7.59 -4.36 13.46
C ILE A 520 -7.60 -2.87 13.81
N SER A 521 -7.77 -2.02 12.81
CA SER A 521 -7.78 -0.55 12.97
C SER A 521 -9.20 0.02 12.90
N SER A 522 -9.37 1.29 13.32
CA SER A 522 -10.68 1.96 13.22
C SER A 522 -11.16 2.07 11.78
N ASP A 523 -10.28 2.40 10.85
CA ASP A 523 -10.54 2.41 9.43
C ASP A 523 -9.95 1.12 8.82
N PRO A 524 -10.72 0.30 8.12
CA PRO A 524 -12.12 0.50 7.68
C PRO A 524 -13.21 -0.05 8.65
N TRP A 525 -12.86 -0.68 9.77
CA TRP A 525 -13.75 -1.54 10.57
C TRP A 525 -14.90 -0.81 11.28
N LEU A 526 -14.79 0.49 11.51
CA LEU A 526 -15.83 1.30 12.12
C LEU A 526 -16.69 2.09 11.11
N GLU A 527 -16.41 1.95 9.83
CA GLU A 527 -17.15 2.64 8.78
C GLU A 527 -18.17 1.72 8.11
N TYR A 528 -19.39 2.21 7.89
CA TYR A 528 -20.46 1.49 7.21
C TYR A 528 -20.69 2.07 5.81
N SER A 529 -19.91 1.61 4.84
CA SER A 529 -20.02 2.05 3.45
C SER A 529 -19.50 0.99 2.48
N ALA A 530 -19.87 1.08 1.20
CA ALA A 530 -19.42 0.17 0.16
C ALA A 530 -17.88 0.06 0.10
N SER A 531 -17.18 1.19 0.06
CA SER A 531 -15.71 1.22 0.01
C SER A 531 -15.06 0.60 1.26
N ALA A 532 -15.61 0.84 2.46
CA ALA A 532 -15.09 0.25 3.68
C ALA A 532 -15.28 -1.28 3.70
N HIS A 533 -16.45 -1.75 3.28
CA HIS A 533 -16.76 -3.18 3.21
C HIS A 533 -15.82 -3.92 2.25
N GLU A 534 -15.55 -3.35 1.07
CA GLU A 534 -14.59 -3.94 0.14
C GLU A 534 -13.19 -4.06 0.75
N ARG A 535 -12.73 -3.02 1.46
CA ARG A 535 -11.42 -3.00 2.13
C ARG A 535 -11.33 -4.01 3.29
N ILE A 536 -12.42 -4.21 4.06
CA ILE A 536 -12.45 -5.23 5.11
C ILE A 536 -12.31 -6.63 4.50
N ILE A 537 -12.96 -6.92 3.36
CA ILE A 537 -12.78 -8.20 2.66
C ILE A 537 -11.30 -8.41 2.27
N ASP A 538 -10.64 -7.38 1.72
CA ASP A 538 -9.21 -7.45 1.37
C ASP A 538 -8.34 -7.69 2.60
N GLU A 539 -8.62 -6.99 3.69
CA GLU A 539 -7.89 -7.14 4.96
C GLU A 539 -8.07 -8.55 5.53
N MET A 540 -9.28 -9.11 5.51
CA MET A 540 -9.54 -10.48 5.95
C MET A 540 -8.74 -11.51 5.12
N VAL A 541 -8.68 -11.35 3.81
CA VAL A 541 -7.85 -12.22 2.97
C VAL A 541 -6.36 -12.06 3.35
N SER A 542 -5.89 -10.84 3.56
CA SER A 542 -4.50 -10.55 3.93
C SER A 542 -4.11 -11.15 5.29
N LEU A 543 -4.97 -11.03 6.32
CA LEU A 543 -4.74 -11.57 7.66
C LEU A 543 -4.43 -13.08 7.65
N PHE A 544 -5.05 -13.84 6.74
CA PHE A 544 -4.87 -15.29 6.65
C PHE A 544 -3.90 -15.73 5.55
N SER A 545 -3.33 -14.80 4.76
CA SER A 545 -2.32 -15.10 3.73
C SER A 545 -0.89 -15.24 4.27
N GLY A 546 -0.69 -15.11 5.59
CA GLY A 546 0.63 -15.14 6.22
C GLY A 546 1.33 -13.78 6.30
N ASN A 547 0.79 -12.76 5.66
CA ASN A 547 1.19 -11.37 5.88
C ASN A 547 0.59 -10.88 7.20
N ARG A 548 1.29 -11.11 8.31
CA ARG A 548 0.83 -10.58 9.62
C ARG A 548 0.83 -9.05 9.54
N PRO A 549 -0.29 -8.37 9.90
CA PRO A 549 -0.24 -6.93 10.10
C PRO A 549 0.81 -6.61 11.17
N LYS A 550 1.56 -5.54 10.94
CA LYS A 550 2.61 -5.07 11.85
C LYS A 550 2.09 -4.99 13.28
N ARG A 551 2.93 -5.34 14.25
CA ARG A 551 2.61 -5.22 15.68
C ARG A 551 2.18 -3.78 16.00
N ILE A 552 1.29 -3.60 16.99
CA ILE A 552 0.75 -2.28 17.45
C ILE A 552 1.86 -1.23 17.69
N LEU A 553 3.07 -1.67 18.06
CA LEU A 553 4.25 -0.80 18.28
C LEU A 553 4.71 -0.08 17.01
N ASP A 554 4.37 -0.58 15.81
CA ASP A 554 4.79 0.00 14.53
C ASP A 554 3.82 1.09 14.02
N THR A 555 2.71 1.33 14.71
CA THR A 555 1.66 2.30 14.35
C THR A 555 1.51 3.46 15.35
N VAL A 556 2.53 3.72 16.15
CA VAL A 556 2.54 4.90 17.04
C VAL A 556 2.72 6.15 16.16
N HIS A 557 1.63 6.64 15.61
CA HIS A 557 1.57 7.98 15.08
C HIS A 557 1.44 8.94 16.26
N GLY A 558 2.42 9.85 16.32
CA GLY A 558 2.56 10.82 17.37
C GLY A 558 1.28 11.59 17.69
N HIS A 559 1.23 12.07 18.90
CA HIS A 559 0.25 12.99 19.43
C HIS A 559 0.06 14.20 18.49
N ILE A 560 -1.17 14.43 18.06
CA ILE A 560 -1.74 15.73 17.81
C ILE A 560 -3.15 15.74 18.39
#